data_4a18ca1cc315003d64db0a17a6cdaf13
#
_entry.id   4a18ca1cc315003d64db0a17a6cdaf13
#
_cell.length_a   1.000
_cell.length_b   1.000
_cell.length_c   1.000
_cell.angle_alpha   90.00
_cell.angle_beta   90.00
_cell.angle_gamma   90.00
#
_symmetry.space_group_name_H-M   'P 1'
#
loop_
_entity.id
_entity.type
_entity.pdbx_description
1 polymer ?
#
loop_
_entity_poly.entity_id
_entity_poly.type
_entity_poly.pdbx_seq_one_letter_code
_entity_poly.pdbx_strand_id
1 'polypeptide(L)'
;MSKKSFISKIEELILNFTKPDYMDSKEKVEELLSTKESNENPVKSIFKSIDSNGMQIFTFGDENAENTIVFIHGGAFIGEINYQHFLYCYLLSRKLDAYVLAPVYPLAPKHSANETFELITDFYKDLISSRNNIVLMGDSAGGGFVLSFCQYIKTIDLAQPDEIIVFSPWVDIGMSNPPYKNESDPILGEVGLREIGKSWAGDWSLDDYRVSPTFGDNKNLAKMLIFAGDNEIFHKDILSYVEKLKEDGVDVKFVVGEGMFHIYPLFPSPEARAAFKIVKAEFKD
;
A
#
# COMPACT_ATOMS: atom_id res chain seq x y z
N MET A 1 -18.09 22.16 0.88
CA MET A 1 -16.63 22.12 1.21
C MET A 1 -16.48 21.77 2.67
N SER A 2 -16.21 20.51 2.96
CA SER A 2 -15.83 20.11 4.31
C SER A 2 -14.44 20.69 4.58
N LYS A 3 -14.33 21.61 5.53
CA LYS A 3 -13.02 22.17 5.88
C LYS A 3 -12.25 21.08 6.61
N LYS A 4 -11.03 20.75 6.10
CA LYS A 4 -10.02 19.94 6.78
C LYS A 4 -9.99 20.24 8.27
N SER A 5 -10.05 19.21 9.11
CA SER A 5 -10.08 19.36 10.56
C SER A 5 -8.81 20.04 11.09
N PHE A 6 -8.91 20.60 12.31
CA PHE A 6 -7.74 21.20 12.95
C PHE A 6 -6.64 20.16 13.22
N ILE A 7 -7.02 18.92 13.55
CA ILE A 7 -6.09 17.82 13.77
C ILE A 7 -5.32 17.52 12.50
N SER A 8 -5.99 17.34 11.36
CA SER A 8 -5.33 17.05 10.10
C SER A 8 -4.43 18.19 9.59
N LYS A 9 -4.74 19.44 9.95
CA LYS A 9 -3.83 20.57 9.69
C LYS A 9 -2.54 20.51 10.51
N ILE A 10 -2.64 20.07 11.76
CA ILE A 10 -1.45 19.86 12.60
C ILE A 10 -0.63 18.68 12.09
N GLU A 11 -1.27 17.58 11.74
CA GLU A 11 -0.61 16.42 11.15
C GLU A 11 0.18 16.83 9.90
N GLU A 12 -0.45 17.53 8.96
CA GLU A 12 0.21 18.02 7.74
C GLU A 12 1.39 18.95 8.05
N LEU A 13 1.24 19.85 9.03
CA LEU A 13 2.33 20.72 9.44
C LEU A 13 3.53 19.91 9.97
N ILE A 14 3.27 18.92 10.81
CA ILE A 14 4.33 18.03 11.33
C ILE A 14 5.00 17.28 10.18
N LEU A 15 4.21 16.71 9.27
CA LEU A 15 4.72 15.97 8.11
C LEU A 15 5.60 16.84 7.20
N ASN A 16 5.21 18.09 6.95
CA ASN A 16 6.04 19.04 6.20
C ASN A 16 7.40 19.29 6.85
N PHE A 17 7.44 19.35 8.20
CA PHE A 17 8.71 19.51 8.94
C PHE A 17 9.56 18.23 8.98
N THR A 18 8.93 17.08 8.83
CA THR A 18 9.60 15.76 8.93
C THR A 18 9.78 15.09 7.57
N LYS A 19 9.38 15.74 6.48
CA LYS A 19 9.59 15.24 5.11
C LYS A 19 11.05 14.91 4.90
N PRO A 20 11.39 13.68 4.50
CA PRO A 20 12.78 13.30 4.27
C PRO A 20 13.37 14.09 3.10
N ASP A 21 14.55 14.63 3.29
CA ASP A 21 15.22 15.48 2.30
C ASP A 21 15.69 14.71 1.04
N TYR A 22 15.84 13.41 1.13
CA TYR A 22 16.12 12.54 -0.02
C TYR A 22 14.94 12.47 -1.01
N MET A 23 13.75 12.84 -0.59
CA MET A 23 12.58 12.87 -1.50
C MET A 23 12.70 13.95 -2.58
N ASP A 24 13.41 15.03 -2.28
CA ASP A 24 13.54 16.19 -3.17
C ASP A 24 14.97 16.37 -3.73
N SER A 25 15.90 15.44 -3.44
CA SER A 25 17.29 15.51 -3.87
C SER A 25 17.79 14.17 -4.45
N LYS A 26 18.19 14.21 -5.72
CA LYS A 26 18.72 13.03 -6.41
C LYS A 26 19.99 12.49 -5.73
N GLU A 27 20.91 13.37 -5.37
CA GLU A 27 22.15 12.99 -4.68
C GLU A 27 21.86 12.26 -3.36
N LYS A 28 20.94 12.79 -2.55
CA LYS A 28 20.63 12.19 -1.25
C LYS A 28 19.88 10.86 -1.37
N VAL A 29 18.98 10.69 -2.35
CA VAL A 29 18.33 9.40 -2.56
C VAL A 29 19.30 8.36 -3.10
N GLU A 30 20.22 8.72 -3.99
CA GLU A 30 21.26 7.82 -4.47
C GLU A 30 22.21 7.41 -3.33
N GLU A 31 22.62 8.34 -2.47
CA GLU A 31 23.40 8.06 -1.27
C GLU A 31 22.64 7.11 -0.33
N LEU A 32 21.36 7.39 -0.04
CA LEU A 32 20.51 6.51 0.76
C LEU A 32 20.49 5.10 0.18
N LEU A 33 20.17 4.95 -1.11
CA LEU A 33 20.08 3.64 -1.75
C LEU A 33 21.43 2.88 -1.78
N SER A 34 22.56 3.60 -1.87
CA SER A 34 23.89 2.98 -1.88
C SER A 34 24.36 2.54 -0.49
N THR A 35 23.87 3.19 0.58
CA THR A 35 24.32 2.95 1.95
C THR A 35 23.30 2.20 2.81
N LYS A 36 22.07 2.07 2.32
CA LYS A 36 21.00 1.42 3.07
C LYS A 36 21.30 -0.07 3.26
N GLU A 37 21.63 -0.43 4.48
CA GLU A 37 21.65 -1.83 4.88
C GLU A 37 20.20 -2.35 4.98
N SER A 38 20.03 -3.64 4.64
CA SER A 38 18.76 -4.28 4.94
C SER A 38 18.57 -4.30 6.45
N ASN A 39 17.39 -3.93 6.91
CA ASN A 39 17.09 -4.14 8.31
C ASN A 39 17.27 -5.62 8.67
N GLU A 40 17.71 -5.85 9.92
CA GLU A 40 17.82 -7.21 10.42
C GLU A 40 16.42 -7.87 10.37
N ASN A 41 16.31 -8.94 9.65
CA ASN A 41 15.15 -9.82 9.76
C ASN A 41 15.43 -10.85 10.88
N PRO A 42 14.56 -11.07 11.86
CA PRO A 42 13.22 -10.52 11.97
C PRO A 42 13.14 -9.10 12.56
N VAL A 43 12.18 -8.32 12.08
CA VAL A 43 11.84 -7.01 12.69
C VAL A 43 11.41 -7.24 14.14
N LYS A 44 12.09 -6.59 15.06
CA LYS A 44 11.78 -6.72 16.50
C LYS A 44 10.53 -5.93 16.86
N SER A 45 9.54 -6.58 17.45
CA SER A 45 8.31 -5.96 17.91
C SER A 45 7.74 -6.71 19.11
N ILE A 46 6.85 -6.04 19.84
CA ILE A 46 6.05 -6.68 20.92
C ILE A 46 4.87 -7.49 20.37
N PHE A 47 4.55 -7.34 19.09
CA PHE A 47 3.47 -8.06 18.44
C PHE A 47 3.89 -9.46 18.05
N LYS A 48 2.91 -10.38 18.05
CA LYS A 48 3.14 -11.76 17.62
C LYS A 48 3.47 -11.81 16.12
N SER A 49 4.32 -12.71 15.74
CA SER A 49 4.60 -13.05 14.35
C SER A 49 4.72 -14.55 14.16
N ILE A 50 4.45 -14.98 12.95
CA ILE A 50 4.70 -16.34 12.45
C ILE A 50 5.74 -16.27 11.34
N ASP A 51 6.29 -17.40 10.98
CA ASP A 51 7.16 -17.55 9.80
C ASP A 51 6.40 -18.26 8.68
N SER A 52 6.55 -17.77 7.45
CA SER A 52 6.10 -18.43 6.24
C SER A 52 7.24 -18.43 5.22
N ASN A 53 7.87 -19.58 5.03
CA ASN A 53 8.98 -19.76 4.09
C ASN A 53 10.14 -18.76 4.29
N GLY A 54 10.46 -18.45 5.56
CA GLY A 54 11.49 -17.49 5.94
C GLY A 54 11.03 -16.02 5.93
N MET A 55 9.78 -15.75 5.57
CA MET A 55 9.18 -14.43 5.67
C MET A 55 8.45 -14.28 7.00
N GLN A 56 8.83 -13.28 7.79
CA GLN A 56 8.11 -12.91 9.01
C GLN A 56 6.75 -12.29 8.67
N ILE A 57 5.70 -12.73 9.38
CA ILE A 57 4.34 -12.19 9.22
C ILE A 57 3.81 -11.80 10.60
N PHE A 58 3.58 -10.52 10.83
CA PHE A 58 2.91 -10.08 12.06
C PHE A 58 1.43 -10.44 12.02
N THR A 59 0.91 -10.86 13.19
CA THR A 59 -0.47 -11.34 13.30
C THR A 59 -1.25 -10.58 14.35
N PHE A 60 -2.52 -10.25 14.05
CA PHE A 60 -3.42 -9.52 14.94
C PHE A 60 -4.81 -10.16 14.90
N GLY A 61 -5.49 -10.19 16.04
CA GLY A 61 -6.82 -10.78 16.16
C GLY A 61 -6.80 -12.27 16.46
N ASP A 62 -7.97 -12.90 16.27
CA ASP A 62 -8.17 -14.33 16.47
C ASP A 62 -7.87 -15.08 15.17
N GLU A 63 -6.99 -16.07 15.23
CA GLU A 63 -6.67 -16.92 14.07
C GLU A 63 -7.87 -17.74 13.58
N ASN A 64 -8.92 -17.89 14.39
CA ASN A 64 -10.15 -18.57 14.00
C ASN A 64 -11.22 -17.62 13.46
N ALA A 65 -10.93 -16.33 13.32
CA ALA A 65 -11.87 -15.38 12.72
C ALA A 65 -12.24 -15.81 11.30
N GLU A 66 -13.49 -15.59 10.93
CA GLU A 66 -14.02 -15.93 9.60
C GLU A 66 -13.35 -15.12 8.50
N ASN A 67 -13.10 -13.85 8.76
CA ASN A 67 -12.48 -12.93 7.82
C ASN A 67 -10.96 -12.87 8.02
N THR A 68 -10.22 -12.89 6.92
CA THR A 68 -8.76 -12.75 6.91
C THR A 68 -8.34 -11.54 6.09
N ILE A 69 -7.56 -10.67 6.69
CA ILE A 69 -6.99 -9.49 6.02
C ILE A 69 -5.49 -9.71 5.85
N VAL A 70 -4.97 -9.59 4.63
CA VAL A 70 -3.54 -9.45 4.38
C VAL A 70 -3.25 -7.98 4.15
N PHE A 71 -2.46 -7.38 5.02
CA PHE A 71 -2.10 -5.96 4.94
C PHE A 71 -0.65 -5.79 4.47
N ILE A 72 -0.46 -5.31 3.25
CA ILE A 72 0.85 -5.01 2.66
C ILE A 72 1.18 -3.55 2.97
N HIS A 73 2.22 -3.35 3.78
CA HIS A 73 2.57 -2.01 4.26
C HIS A 73 3.22 -1.14 3.19
N GLY A 74 3.05 0.17 3.31
CA GLY A 74 3.73 1.18 2.52
C GLY A 74 5.18 1.42 2.96
N GLY A 75 5.75 2.54 2.52
CA GLY A 75 7.12 2.93 2.82
C GLY A 75 8.00 3.00 1.57
N ALA A 76 7.39 3.25 0.41
CA ALA A 76 8.06 3.41 -0.88
C ALA A 76 9.00 2.22 -1.21
N PHE A 77 8.66 1.00 -0.78
CA PHE A 77 9.48 -0.22 -0.97
C PHE A 77 10.88 -0.19 -0.34
N ILE A 78 11.20 0.84 0.42
CA ILE A 78 12.47 0.97 1.15
C ILE A 78 12.27 1.11 2.66
N GLY A 79 11.09 1.48 3.10
CA GLY A 79 10.72 1.65 4.51
C GLY A 79 10.10 0.40 5.09
N GLU A 80 10.54 0.02 6.29
CA GLU A 80 9.98 -1.11 7.03
C GLU A 80 8.57 -0.85 7.53
N ILE A 81 7.86 -1.95 7.85
CA ILE A 81 6.63 -1.87 8.63
C ILE A 81 6.89 -1.11 9.93
N ASN A 82 6.05 -0.15 10.25
CA ASN A 82 6.27 0.76 11.38
C ASN A 82 5.10 0.75 12.37
N TYR A 83 5.23 1.54 13.43
CA TYR A 83 4.23 1.61 14.49
C TYR A 83 2.84 2.01 13.99
N GLN A 84 2.74 2.88 12.99
CA GLN A 84 1.46 3.32 12.40
C GLN A 84 0.73 2.15 11.72
N HIS A 85 1.46 1.33 10.97
CA HIS A 85 0.92 0.11 10.35
C HIS A 85 0.46 -0.88 11.42
N PHE A 86 1.27 -1.12 12.48
CA PHE A 86 0.88 -2.00 13.58
C PHE A 86 -0.41 -1.55 14.27
N LEU A 87 -0.53 -0.24 14.53
CA LEU A 87 -1.73 0.33 15.14
C LEU A 87 -2.95 0.15 14.23
N TYR A 88 -2.78 0.35 12.92
CA TYR A 88 -3.86 0.20 11.96
C TYR A 88 -4.29 -1.26 11.83
N CYS A 89 -3.34 -2.21 11.71
CA CYS A 89 -3.63 -3.66 11.72
C CYS A 89 -4.34 -4.10 13.01
N TYR A 90 -3.91 -3.60 14.15
CA TYR A 90 -4.61 -3.86 15.42
C TYR A 90 -6.04 -3.29 15.40
N LEU A 91 -6.24 -2.08 14.87
CA LEU A 91 -7.56 -1.48 14.74
C LEU A 91 -8.47 -2.30 13.81
N LEU A 92 -7.96 -2.74 12.66
CA LEU A 92 -8.67 -3.62 11.73
C LEU A 92 -9.12 -4.90 12.45
N SER A 93 -8.21 -5.61 13.12
CA SER A 93 -8.54 -6.87 13.81
C SER A 93 -9.63 -6.70 14.86
N ARG A 94 -9.59 -5.60 15.62
CA ARG A 94 -10.53 -5.34 16.73
C ARG A 94 -11.90 -4.81 16.28
N LYS A 95 -11.95 -4.09 15.18
CA LYS A 95 -13.17 -3.40 14.72
C LYS A 95 -13.93 -4.14 13.63
N LEU A 96 -13.22 -5.00 12.89
CA LEU A 96 -13.80 -5.82 11.82
C LEU A 96 -13.95 -7.30 12.21
N ASP A 97 -13.49 -7.67 13.41
CA ASP A 97 -13.46 -9.06 13.87
C ASP A 97 -12.75 -9.97 12.85
N ALA A 98 -11.54 -9.57 12.49
CA ALA A 98 -10.74 -10.23 11.46
C ALA A 98 -9.39 -10.70 11.99
N TYR A 99 -8.87 -11.76 11.39
CA TYR A 99 -7.47 -12.15 11.52
C TYR A 99 -6.64 -11.35 10.53
N VAL A 100 -5.73 -10.51 11.01
CA VAL A 100 -4.90 -9.65 10.16
C VAL A 100 -3.49 -10.18 10.11
N LEU A 101 -2.98 -10.35 8.90
CA LEU A 101 -1.65 -10.84 8.56
C LEU A 101 -0.89 -9.69 7.87
N ALA A 102 0.24 -9.28 8.44
CA ALA A 102 1.07 -8.21 7.88
C ALA A 102 2.48 -8.76 7.56
N PRO A 103 2.72 -9.17 6.30
CA PRO A 103 4.01 -9.68 5.86
C PRO A 103 5.11 -8.61 5.92
N VAL A 104 6.30 -9.02 6.37
CA VAL A 104 7.55 -8.25 6.27
C VAL A 104 8.25 -8.70 5.00
N TYR A 105 7.90 -8.09 3.90
CA TYR A 105 8.41 -8.46 2.58
C TYR A 105 9.80 -7.83 2.31
N PRO A 106 10.62 -8.44 1.43
CA PRO A 106 11.93 -7.91 1.06
C PRO A 106 11.84 -6.50 0.47
N LEU A 107 12.80 -5.63 0.81
CA LEU A 107 12.81 -4.22 0.45
C LEU A 107 14.02 -3.85 -0.41
N ALA A 108 13.83 -2.86 -1.28
CA ALA A 108 14.91 -2.22 -2.02
C ALA A 108 15.84 -1.42 -1.05
N PRO A 109 17.09 -1.21 -1.41
CA PRO A 109 17.76 -1.59 -2.67
C PRO A 109 18.33 -3.01 -2.68
N LYS A 110 18.34 -3.71 -1.55
CA LYS A 110 18.95 -5.03 -1.43
C LYS A 110 18.17 -6.11 -2.19
N HIS A 111 16.87 -5.95 -2.24
CA HIS A 111 15.94 -6.85 -2.90
C HIS A 111 15.12 -6.09 -3.94
N SER A 112 14.57 -6.80 -4.91
CA SER A 112 13.71 -6.24 -5.94
C SER A 112 12.29 -6.81 -5.85
N ALA A 113 11.39 -6.29 -6.67
CA ALA A 113 10.01 -6.72 -6.76
C ALA A 113 9.87 -8.23 -6.99
N ASN A 114 10.74 -8.84 -7.79
CA ASN A 114 10.66 -10.26 -8.13
C ASN A 114 10.66 -11.16 -6.88
N GLU A 115 11.58 -10.92 -5.95
CA GLU A 115 11.70 -11.71 -4.72
C GLU A 115 10.44 -11.59 -3.84
N THR A 116 9.87 -10.39 -3.78
CA THR A 116 8.62 -10.16 -3.04
C THR A 116 7.44 -10.86 -3.71
N PHE A 117 7.36 -10.84 -5.05
CA PHE A 117 6.31 -11.59 -5.76
C PHE A 117 6.39 -13.08 -5.49
N GLU A 118 7.59 -13.67 -5.50
CA GLU A 118 7.79 -15.09 -5.20
C GLU A 118 7.31 -15.45 -3.79
N LEU A 119 7.79 -14.74 -2.76
CA LEU A 119 7.44 -15.00 -1.36
C LEU A 119 5.96 -14.78 -1.05
N ILE A 120 5.39 -13.68 -1.54
CA ILE A 120 3.96 -13.38 -1.32
C ILE A 120 3.08 -14.36 -2.10
N THR A 121 3.50 -14.84 -3.27
CA THR A 121 2.75 -15.83 -4.04
C THR A 121 2.69 -17.16 -3.29
N ASP A 122 3.79 -17.63 -2.74
CA ASP A 122 3.79 -18.89 -1.99
C ASP A 122 2.99 -18.75 -0.70
N PHE A 123 3.14 -17.65 0.03
CA PHE A 123 2.29 -17.34 1.18
C PHE A 123 0.80 -17.30 0.80
N TYR A 124 0.44 -16.67 -0.32
CA TYR A 124 -0.95 -16.55 -0.75
C TYR A 124 -1.57 -17.89 -1.18
N LYS A 125 -0.80 -18.77 -1.84
CA LYS A 125 -1.24 -20.15 -2.15
C LYS A 125 -1.62 -20.94 -0.88
N ASP A 126 -0.79 -20.86 0.15
CA ASP A 126 -1.07 -21.50 1.43
C ASP A 126 -2.32 -20.90 2.09
N LEU A 127 -2.46 -19.58 2.00
CA LEU A 127 -3.59 -18.87 2.58
C LEU A 127 -4.91 -19.26 1.94
N ILE A 128 -5.03 -19.23 0.60
CA ILE A 128 -6.28 -19.57 -0.12
C ILE A 128 -6.65 -21.06 0.01
N SER A 129 -5.70 -21.92 0.37
CA SER A 129 -5.96 -23.35 0.64
C SER A 129 -6.60 -23.59 2.01
N SER A 130 -6.45 -22.64 2.93
CA SER A 130 -6.81 -22.80 4.35
C SER A 130 -7.81 -21.77 4.86
N ARG A 131 -8.08 -20.73 4.10
CA ARG A 131 -8.92 -19.57 4.48
C ARG A 131 -9.95 -19.24 3.41
N ASN A 132 -11.10 -18.74 3.89
CA ASN A 132 -12.11 -18.09 3.08
C ASN A 132 -12.16 -16.59 3.47
N ASN A 133 -12.96 -15.79 2.75
CA ASN A 133 -13.16 -14.36 3.02
C ASN A 133 -11.84 -13.61 3.18
N ILE A 134 -11.03 -13.63 2.13
CA ILE A 134 -9.71 -13.00 2.11
C ILE A 134 -9.83 -11.60 1.51
N VAL A 135 -9.40 -10.60 2.27
CA VAL A 135 -9.29 -9.21 1.80
C VAL A 135 -7.82 -8.82 1.73
N LEU A 136 -7.39 -8.36 0.56
CA LEU A 136 -6.06 -7.78 0.40
C LEU A 136 -6.13 -6.27 0.62
N MET A 137 -5.33 -5.78 1.55
CA MET A 137 -5.23 -4.36 1.86
C MET A 137 -3.78 -3.88 1.73
N GLY A 138 -3.61 -2.60 1.45
CA GLY A 138 -2.30 -1.97 1.48
C GLY A 138 -2.35 -0.46 1.33
N ASP A 139 -1.27 0.18 1.75
CA ASP A 139 -1.12 1.62 1.62
C ASP A 139 0.08 1.98 0.75
N SER A 140 0.01 3.10 0.03
CA SER A 140 1.14 3.65 -0.73
C SER A 140 1.77 2.60 -1.67
N ALA A 141 3.06 2.33 -1.53
CA ALA A 141 3.78 1.26 -2.23
C ALA A 141 3.11 -0.12 -2.04
N GLY A 142 2.70 -0.46 -0.81
CA GLY A 142 1.98 -1.70 -0.53
C GLY A 142 0.63 -1.77 -1.23
N GLY A 143 -0.07 -0.64 -1.35
CA GLY A 143 -1.30 -0.54 -2.13
C GLY A 143 -1.07 -0.78 -3.63
N GLY A 144 -0.01 -0.20 -4.20
CA GLY A 144 0.41 -0.47 -5.58
C GLY A 144 0.76 -1.93 -5.80
N PHE A 145 1.50 -2.53 -4.85
CA PHE A 145 1.83 -3.95 -4.89
C PHE A 145 0.57 -4.84 -4.88
N VAL A 146 -0.40 -4.58 -3.99
CA VAL A 146 -1.67 -5.35 -3.94
C VAL A 146 -2.36 -5.35 -5.29
N LEU A 147 -2.48 -4.19 -5.94
CA LEU A 147 -3.10 -4.07 -7.26
C LEU A 147 -2.34 -4.88 -8.34
N SER A 148 -1.03 -4.72 -8.40
CA SER A 148 -0.14 -5.50 -9.30
C SER A 148 -0.22 -6.99 -9.02
N PHE A 149 -0.23 -7.37 -7.75
CA PHE A 149 -0.31 -8.77 -7.33
C PHE A 149 -1.63 -9.42 -7.77
N CYS A 150 -2.76 -8.72 -7.64
CA CYS A 150 -4.05 -9.23 -8.11
C CYS A 150 -4.10 -9.41 -9.64
N GLN A 151 -3.44 -8.53 -10.41
CA GLN A 151 -3.27 -8.74 -11.85
C GLN A 151 -2.38 -9.96 -12.13
N TYR A 152 -1.29 -10.13 -11.38
CA TYR A 152 -0.35 -11.23 -11.55
C TYR A 152 -0.96 -12.60 -11.24
N ILE A 153 -1.64 -12.75 -10.09
CA ILE A 153 -2.24 -14.04 -9.70
C ILE A 153 -3.29 -14.53 -10.70
N LYS A 154 -3.96 -13.61 -11.40
CA LYS A 154 -4.84 -13.92 -12.51
C LYS A 154 -4.10 -14.61 -13.67
N THR A 155 -2.84 -14.22 -13.95
CA THR A 155 -2.05 -14.81 -15.05
C THR A 155 -1.54 -16.22 -14.75
N ILE A 156 -1.57 -16.61 -13.49
CA ILE A 156 -1.14 -17.93 -13.00
C ILE A 156 -2.32 -18.76 -12.45
N ASP A 157 -3.55 -18.37 -12.78
CA ASP A 157 -4.80 -19.06 -12.43
C ASP A 157 -5.01 -19.27 -10.91
N LEU A 158 -4.51 -18.38 -10.07
CA LEU A 158 -4.83 -18.36 -8.64
C LEU A 158 -6.13 -17.56 -8.40
N ALA A 159 -6.87 -18.00 -7.38
CA ALA A 159 -8.11 -17.33 -6.97
C ALA A 159 -7.85 -15.88 -6.58
N GLN A 160 -8.74 -14.98 -7.00
CA GLN A 160 -8.74 -13.59 -6.54
C GLN A 160 -9.15 -13.51 -5.06
N PRO A 161 -8.74 -12.46 -4.32
CA PRO A 161 -9.34 -12.17 -3.02
C PRO A 161 -10.82 -11.84 -3.17
N ASP A 162 -11.57 -11.85 -2.07
CA ASP A 162 -12.98 -11.44 -2.08
C ASP A 162 -13.12 -9.92 -2.25
N GLU A 163 -12.14 -9.16 -1.77
CA GLU A 163 -12.12 -7.71 -1.87
C GLU A 163 -10.70 -7.15 -1.82
N ILE A 164 -10.50 -6.00 -2.46
CA ILE A 164 -9.26 -5.22 -2.45
C ILE A 164 -9.54 -3.85 -1.85
N ILE A 165 -8.79 -3.46 -0.80
CA ILE A 165 -8.91 -2.14 -0.17
C ILE A 165 -7.53 -1.47 -0.13
N VAL A 166 -7.36 -0.36 -0.83
CA VAL A 166 -6.06 0.31 -0.89
C VAL A 166 -6.15 1.80 -0.55
N PHE A 167 -5.09 2.29 0.09
CA PHE A 167 -4.98 3.66 0.56
C PHE A 167 -3.84 4.36 -0.17
N SER A 168 -4.16 5.39 -0.96
CA SER A 168 -3.18 6.18 -1.73
C SER A 168 -2.18 5.29 -2.51
N PRO A 169 -2.63 4.33 -3.32
CA PRO A 169 -1.73 3.36 -3.95
C PRO A 169 -0.76 4.02 -4.95
N TRP A 170 0.52 3.60 -4.92
CA TRP A 170 1.49 4.00 -5.92
C TRP A 170 1.32 3.14 -7.18
N VAL A 171 0.53 3.62 -8.13
CA VAL A 171 0.08 2.83 -9.29
C VAL A 171 1.00 2.91 -10.51
N ASP A 172 1.97 3.82 -10.51
CA ASP A 172 2.98 4.02 -11.56
C ASP A 172 4.32 4.39 -10.92
N ILE A 173 5.21 3.40 -10.76
CA ILE A 173 6.50 3.64 -10.14
C ILE A 173 7.46 4.46 -11.00
N GLY A 174 7.21 4.51 -12.31
CA GLY A 174 7.95 5.33 -13.27
C GLY A 174 7.59 6.81 -13.21
N MET A 175 6.49 7.17 -12.52
CA MET A 175 6.00 8.55 -12.48
C MET A 175 5.88 9.13 -13.91
N SER A 176 5.18 8.40 -14.80
CA SER A 176 5.17 8.70 -16.25
C SER A 176 4.18 9.79 -16.67
N ASN A 177 3.35 10.29 -15.76
CA ASN A 177 2.26 11.24 -16.02
C ASN A 177 2.45 12.64 -15.36
N PRO A 178 3.56 13.37 -15.64
CA PRO A 178 3.77 14.70 -15.07
C PRO A 178 2.74 15.72 -15.62
N PRO A 179 2.58 16.92 -15.03
CA PRO A 179 3.31 17.40 -13.85
C PRO A 179 2.74 16.85 -12.54
N TYR A 180 3.62 16.64 -11.56
CA TYR A 180 3.25 16.24 -10.21
C TYR A 180 3.23 17.44 -9.25
N LYS A 181 2.32 17.40 -8.28
CA LYS A 181 2.18 18.46 -7.27
C LYS A 181 3.15 18.25 -6.10
N ASN A 182 4.46 18.27 -6.37
CA ASN A 182 5.50 18.01 -5.35
C ASN A 182 5.41 18.96 -4.14
N GLU A 183 5.05 20.23 -4.39
CA GLU A 183 5.01 21.27 -3.35
C GLU A 183 3.86 21.09 -2.36
N SER A 184 2.85 20.33 -2.71
CA SER A 184 1.67 20.12 -1.89
C SER A 184 1.68 18.81 -1.09
N ASP A 185 2.55 17.85 -1.44
CA ASP A 185 2.65 16.60 -0.70
C ASP A 185 3.64 16.74 0.47
N PRO A 186 3.17 16.60 1.73
CA PRO A 186 4.01 16.80 2.90
C PRO A 186 4.92 15.60 3.22
N ILE A 187 4.82 14.51 2.46
CA ILE A 187 5.54 13.25 2.73
C ILE A 187 6.47 12.89 1.58
N LEU A 188 5.99 13.02 0.35
CA LEU A 188 6.60 12.46 -0.85
C LEU A 188 7.17 13.53 -1.77
N GLY A 189 8.14 13.13 -2.62
CA GLY A 189 8.72 13.96 -3.67
C GLY A 189 9.05 13.14 -4.91
N GLU A 190 8.79 13.73 -6.09
CA GLU A 190 8.95 13.04 -7.38
C GLU A 190 10.38 12.51 -7.59
N VAL A 191 11.40 13.29 -7.20
CA VAL A 191 12.81 12.94 -7.41
C VAL A 191 13.17 11.65 -6.67
N GLY A 192 12.83 11.57 -5.38
CA GLY A 192 13.07 10.39 -4.56
C GLY A 192 12.30 9.18 -5.06
N LEU A 193 11.00 9.36 -5.37
CA LEU A 193 10.16 8.28 -5.86
C LEU A 193 10.68 7.67 -7.17
N ARG A 194 11.15 8.47 -8.13
CA ARG A 194 11.70 7.96 -9.40
C ARG A 194 12.91 7.07 -9.19
N GLU A 195 13.84 7.44 -8.34
CA GLU A 195 15.05 6.65 -8.09
C GLU A 195 14.73 5.39 -7.25
N ILE A 196 13.84 5.51 -6.28
CA ILE A 196 13.38 4.37 -5.49
C ILE A 196 12.60 3.37 -6.37
N GLY A 197 11.72 3.86 -7.25
CA GLY A 197 10.98 3.02 -8.19
C GLY A 197 11.89 2.20 -9.10
N LYS A 198 12.97 2.81 -9.62
CA LYS A 198 14.00 2.09 -10.39
C LYS A 198 14.68 1.00 -9.57
N SER A 199 15.04 1.31 -8.32
CA SER A 199 15.66 0.34 -7.43
C SER A 199 14.75 -0.83 -7.11
N TRP A 200 13.44 -0.57 -6.90
CA TRP A 200 12.43 -1.60 -6.66
C TRP A 200 12.16 -2.47 -7.88
N ALA A 201 12.08 -1.88 -9.07
CA ALA A 201 11.82 -2.63 -10.31
C ALA A 201 12.92 -3.67 -10.58
N GLY A 202 14.17 -3.41 -10.17
CA GLY A 202 15.29 -4.27 -10.48
C GLY A 202 15.47 -4.41 -11.99
N ASP A 203 15.39 -5.63 -12.50
CA ASP A 203 15.54 -5.93 -13.92
C ASP A 203 14.24 -5.73 -14.74
N TRP A 204 13.12 -5.42 -14.08
CA TRP A 204 11.85 -5.19 -14.78
C TRP A 204 11.77 -3.75 -15.30
N SER A 205 11.08 -3.58 -16.44
CA SER A 205 10.77 -2.24 -16.95
C SER A 205 9.83 -1.51 -16.00
N LEU A 206 9.95 -0.18 -15.91
CA LEU A 206 9.08 0.65 -15.06
C LEU A 206 7.60 0.62 -15.51
N ASP A 207 7.34 0.22 -16.75
CA ASP A 207 5.99 0.01 -17.30
C ASP A 207 5.55 -1.46 -17.26
N ASP A 208 6.31 -2.34 -16.61
CA ASP A 208 5.84 -3.70 -16.32
C ASP A 208 4.69 -3.62 -15.30
N TYR A 209 3.55 -4.25 -15.62
CA TYR A 209 2.36 -4.20 -14.76
C TYR A 209 2.61 -4.74 -13.34
N ARG A 210 3.61 -5.59 -13.16
CA ARG A 210 3.96 -6.15 -11.85
C ARG A 210 4.53 -5.09 -10.89
N VAL A 211 5.05 -4.00 -11.40
CA VAL A 211 5.52 -2.88 -10.60
C VAL A 211 4.69 -1.61 -10.79
N SER A 212 4.01 -1.49 -11.91
CA SER A 212 3.13 -0.36 -12.24
C SER A 212 1.76 -0.86 -12.71
N PRO A 213 0.80 -1.12 -11.81
CA PRO A 213 -0.49 -1.72 -12.17
C PRO A 213 -1.30 -0.91 -13.19
N THR A 214 -0.97 0.36 -13.38
CA THR A 214 -1.61 1.19 -14.41
C THR A 214 -1.44 0.65 -15.83
N PHE A 215 -0.42 -0.16 -16.09
CA PHE A 215 -0.16 -0.76 -17.40
C PHE A 215 -0.73 -2.17 -17.57
N GLY A 216 -1.32 -2.73 -16.50
CA GLY A 216 -1.85 -4.10 -16.53
C GLY A 216 -3.29 -4.22 -16.99
N ASP A 217 -3.78 -5.47 -17.04
CA ASP A 217 -5.15 -5.85 -17.36
C ASP A 217 -5.97 -6.03 -16.07
N ASN A 218 -7.00 -5.19 -15.91
CA ASN A 218 -7.83 -5.18 -14.71
C ASN A 218 -9.12 -6.01 -14.82
N LYS A 219 -9.42 -6.58 -15.99
CA LYS A 219 -10.66 -7.34 -16.18
C LYS A 219 -10.74 -8.52 -15.21
N ASN A 220 -11.93 -8.71 -14.63
CA ASN A 220 -12.21 -9.80 -13.69
C ASN A 220 -11.39 -9.74 -12.38
N LEU A 221 -10.87 -8.59 -12.00
CA LEU A 221 -10.36 -8.39 -10.65
C LEU A 221 -11.51 -8.28 -9.64
N ALA A 222 -11.23 -8.58 -8.38
CA ALA A 222 -12.17 -8.45 -7.28
C ALA A 222 -12.70 -7.02 -7.13
N LYS A 223 -13.83 -6.85 -6.44
CA LYS A 223 -14.35 -5.53 -6.07
C LYS A 223 -13.29 -4.72 -5.30
N MET A 224 -13.29 -3.40 -5.49
CA MET A 224 -12.25 -2.54 -4.94
C MET A 224 -12.80 -1.33 -4.19
N LEU A 225 -12.14 -1.02 -3.07
CA LEU A 225 -12.30 0.25 -2.38
C LEU A 225 -10.96 0.99 -2.37
N ILE A 226 -10.91 2.14 -3.03
CA ILE A 226 -9.69 2.94 -3.18
C ILE A 226 -9.88 4.29 -2.50
N PHE A 227 -8.92 4.66 -1.63
CA PHE A 227 -8.85 5.98 -1.00
C PHE A 227 -7.67 6.78 -1.55
N ALA A 228 -7.85 8.08 -1.72
CA ALA A 228 -6.76 9.02 -2.00
C ALA A 228 -7.08 10.40 -1.40
N GLY A 229 -6.05 11.14 -1.03
CA GLY A 229 -6.17 12.57 -0.77
C GLY A 229 -6.13 13.36 -2.09
N ASP A 230 -6.79 14.51 -2.17
CA ASP A 230 -6.65 15.38 -3.34
C ASP A 230 -5.42 16.30 -3.27
N ASN A 231 -4.73 16.29 -2.11
CA ASN A 231 -3.49 17.02 -1.85
C ASN A 231 -2.29 16.10 -1.67
N GLU A 232 -2.21 15.05 -2.50
CA GLU A 232 -1.07 14.12 -2.55
C GLU A 232 -0.51 14.00 -3.97
N ILE A 233 0.76 13.61 -4.08
CA ILE A 233 1.47 13.50 -5.36
C ILE A 233 0.84 12.46 -6.29
N PHE A 234 0.28 11.37 -5.77
CA PHE A 234 -0.29 10.27 -6.55
C PHE A 234 -1.73 10.51 -7.01
N HIS A 235 -2.40 11.57 -6.55
CA HIS A 235 -3.83 11.78 -6.81
C HIS A 235 -4.21 11.65 -8.29
N LYS A 236 -3.41 12.28 -9.17
CA LYS A 236 -3.67 12.28 -10.62
C LYS A 236 -3.57 10.87 -11.22
N ASP A 237 -2.56 10.11 -10.82
CA ASP A 237 -2.33 8.75 -11.33
C ASP A 237 -3.40 7.80 -10.81
N ILE A 238 -3.77 7.92 -9.52
CA ILE A 238 -4.85 7.14 -8.91
C ILE A 238 -6.18 7.43 -9.61
N LEU A 239 -6.49 8.70 -9.90
CA LEU A 239 -7.71 9.06 -10.60
C LEU A 239 -7.77 8.42 -12.00
N SER A 240 -6.69 8.53 -12.78
CA SER A 240 -6.59 7.91 -14.10
C SER A 240 -6.71 6.38 -14.03
N TYR A 241 -6.13 5.76 -13.00
CA TYR A 241 -6.23 4.33 -12.78
C TYR A 241 -7.66 3.90 -12.42
N VAL A 242 -8.36 4.66 -11.58
CA VAL A 242 -9.78 4.41 -11.24
C VAL A 242 -10.68 4.51 -12.47
N GLU A 243 -10.43 5.46 -13.37
CA GLU A 243 -11.15 5.56 -14.64
C GLU A 243 -10.93 4.31 -15.48
N LYS A 244 -9.69 3.85 -15.62
CA LYS A 244 -9.36 2.60 -16.33
C LYS A 244 -10.02 1.38 -15.69
N LEU A 245 -10.06 1.26 -14.36
CA LEU A 245 -10.78 0.17 -13.67
C LEU A 245 -12.25 0.13 -14.06
N LYS A 246 -12.92 1.28 -14.12
CA LYS A 246 -14.32 1.39 -14.52
C LYS A 246 -14.53 1.00 -15.99
N GLU A 247 -13.63 1.44 -16.87
CA GLU A 247 -13.65 1.08 -18.30
C GLU A 247 -13.45 -0.45 -18.50
N ASP A 248 -12.61 -1.08 -17.67
CA ASP A 248 -12.36 -2.52 -17.65
C ASP A 248 -13.50 -3.32 -16.98
N GLY A 249 -14.53 -2.63 -16.42
CA GLY A 249 -15.72 -3.24 -15.81
C GLY A 249 -15.52 -3.74 -14.39
N VAL A 250 -14.50 -3.24 -13.69
CA VAL A 250 -14.26 -3.56 -12.27
C VAL A 250 -15.23 -2.80 -11.39
N ASP A 251 -15.82 -3.48 -10.40
CA ASP A 251 -16.62 -2.83 -9.34
C ASP A 251 -15.66 -2.06 -8.41
N VAL A 252 -15.57 -0.75 -8.61
CA VAL A 252 -14.66 0.12 -7.86
C VAL A 252 -15.38 1.28 -7.21
N LYS A 253 -15.21 1.40 -5.89
CA LYS A 253 -15.60 2.57 -5.11
C LYS A 253 -14.37 3.43 -4.83
N PHE A 254 -14.41 4.68 -5.26
CA PHE A 254 -13.33 5.64 -5.05
C PHE A 254 -13.75 6.72 -4.05
N VAL A 255 -12.94 6.91 -3.01
CA VAL A 255 -13.16 7.87 -1.93
C VAL A 255 -12.04 8.89 -1.89
N VAL A 256 -12.37 10.13 -2.21
CA VAL A 256 -11.42 11.24 -2.16
C VAL A 256 -11.53 11.96 -0.83
N GLY A 257 -10.42 12.10 -0.13
CA GLY A 257 -10.28 12.96 1.04
C GLY A 257 -10.01 14.40 0.60
N GLU A 258 -11.02 15.30 0.72
CA GLU A 258 -10.85 16.71 0.36
C GLU A 258 -9.80 17.42 1.22
N GLY A 259 -8.77 18.00 0.59
CA GLY A 259 -7.65 18.67 1.23
C GLY A 259 -6.71 17.71 1.98
N MET A 260 -6.92 16.40 1.88
CA MET A 260 -6.12 15.42 2.61
C MET A 260 -4.84 15.07 1.86
N PHE A 261 -3.84 14.69 2.65
CA PHE A 261 -2.51 14.28 2.23
C PHE A 261 -2.43 12.75 2.07
N HIS A 262 -1.28 12.30 1.60
CA HIS A 262 -0.97 10.90 1.34
C HIS A 262 -1.26 9.97 2.54
N ILE A 263 -1.91 8.84 2.28
CA ILE A 263 -2.31 7.81 3.27
C ILE A 263 -3.08 8.34 4.50
N TYR A 264 -3.83 9.45 4.36
CA TYR A 264 -4.56 10.04 5.49
C TYR A 264 -5.44 9.06 6.29
N PRO A 265 -5.99 7.96 5.71
CA PRO A 265 -6.81 7.03 6.48
C PRO A 265 -6.06 6.31 7.61
N LEU A 266 -4.73 6.28 7.59
CA LEU A 266 -3.91 5.64 8.61
C LEU A 266 -3.56 6.59 9.78
N PHE A 267 -3.91 7.87 9.69
CA PHE A 267 -3.61 8.87 10.73
C PHE A 267 -4.74 8.99 11.77
N PRO A 268 -4.47 9.51 12.99
CA PRO A 268 -5.47 9.56 14.06
C PRO A 268 -6.45 10.76 13.94
N SER A 269 -6.88 11.11 12.73
CA SER A 269 -7.72 12.27 12.42
C SER A 269 -9.23 11.96 12.38
N PRO A 270 -10.11 12.98 12.42
CA PRO A 270 -11.52 12.80 12.16
C PRO A 270 -11.82 12.25 10.76
N GLU A 271 -11.06 12.68 9.76
CA GLU A 271 -11.17 12.24 8.36
C GLU A 271 -10.79 10.76 8.23
N ALA A 272 -9.74 10.32 8.89
CA ALA A 272 -9.36 8.91 8.95
C ALA A 272 -10.44 8.05 9.64
N ARG A 273 -11.07 8.56 10.72
CA ARG A 273 -12.21 7.87 11.33
C ARG A 273 -13.42 7.78 10.40
N ALA A 274 -13.65 8.77 9.55
CA ALA A 274 -14.68 8.72 8.53
C ALA A 274 -14.35 7.68 7.44
N ALA A 275 -13.11 7.66 6.96
CA ALA A 275 -12.62 6.63 6.04
C ALA A 275 -12.76 5.22 6.62
N PHE A 276 -12.38 5.02 7.89
CA PHE A 276 -12.54 3.73 8.56
C PHE A 276 -14.00 3.26 8.67
N LYS A 277 -14.97 4.18 8.83
CA LYS A 277 -16.40 3.82 8.81
C LYS A 277 -16.84 3.28 7.44
N ILE A 278 -16.26 3.82 6.35
CA ILE A 278 -16.52 3.32 5.00
C ILE A 278 -15.93 1.92 4.85
N VAL A 279 -14.68 1.70 5.24
CA VAL A 279 -14.05 0.36 5.27
C VAL A 279 -14.93 -0.63 6.02
N LYS A 280 -15.40 -0.24 7.22
CA LYS A 280 -16.26 -1.11 8.04
C LYS A 280 -17.62 -1.41 7.41
N ALA A 281 -18.17 -0.52 6.61
CA ALA A 281 -19.44 -0.75 5.92
C ALA A 281 -19.27 -1.76 4.80
N GLU A 282 -18.24 -1.61 3.97
CA GLU A 282 -17.92 -2.58 2.88
C GLU A 282 -17.63 -3.99 3.42
N PHE A 283 -16.97 -4.09 4.56
CA PHE A 283 -16.60 -5.37 5.19
C PHE A 283 -17.78 -6.15 5.77
N LYS A 284 -18.99 -5.57 5.81
CA LYS A 284 -20.20 -6.20 6.37
C LYS A 284 -21.15 -6.71 5.31
N ASP A 285 -20.99 -6.25 4.07
CA ASP A 285 -21.82 -6.60 2.92
C ASP A 285 -21.16 -7.71 2.08
#